data_b30915f4b334ea716a27fcbb1e61cc67
#
_entry.id   b30915f4b334ea716a27fcbb1e61cc67
#
_cell.length_a   1.000
_cell.length_b   1.000
_cell.length_c   1.000
_cell.angle_alpha   90.00
_cell.angle_beta   90.00
_cell.angle_gamma   90.00
#
_symmetry.space_group_name_H-M   'P 1'
#
loop_
_entity.id
_entity.type
_entity.pdbx_description
1 polymer ?
#
loop_
_entity_poly.entity_id
_entity_poly.type
_entity_poly.pdbx_seq_one_letter_code
_entity_poly.pdbx_strand_id
1 'polypeptide(L)'
;MCKELFVEFVANIKKINMIIKYGVMLKILNRVGGIIIFTIMEQQKIDMFLAQNAEKLPKEKVLVLKEALEKLDDSKAMFVQTVDFKDPTTILIISILIGSLGIDRFMLGEAGLGIAKLLTCGGCYIWWIIDMVNAQDRTRQYNYKKLQEALMMQGITIY
;
A
#
# COMPACT_ATOMS: atom_id res chain seq x y z
N MET A 1 -43.01 -55.36 -19.23
CA MET A 1 -42.03 -55.50 -18.11
C MET A 1 -40.64 -55.03 -18.46
N CYS A 2 -39.89 -55.55 -19.44
CA CYS A 2 -38.56 -55.11 -19.78
C CYS A 2 -38.46 -53.66 -20.31
N LYS A 3 -39.45 -53.16 -21.08
CA LYS A 3 -39.41 -51.76 -21.61
C LYS A 3 -39.60 -50.72 -20.52
N GLU A 4 -40.40 -50.95 -19.54
CA GLU A 4 -40.66 -50.04 -18.41
C GLU A 4 -39.42 -49.91 -17.51
N LEU A 5 -38.77 -51.03 -17.19
CA LEU A 5 -37.51 -51.06 -16.47
C LEU A 5 -36.39 -50.27 -17.18
N PHE A 6 -36.35 -50.38 -18.50
CA PHE A 6 -35.35 -49.66 -19.29
C PHE A 6 -35.59 -48.12 -19.30
N VAL A 7 -36.84 -47.71 -19.42
CA VAL A 7 -37.20 -46.28 -19.37
C VAL A 7 -36.89 -45.68 -18.00
N GLU A 8 -37.18 -46.39 -16.93
CA GLU A 8 -36.87 -45.96 -15.55
C GLU A 8 -35.37 -45.90 -15.29
N PHE A 9 -34.60 -46.86 -15.82
CA PHE A 9 -33.13 -46.84 -15.75
C PHE A 9 -32.53 -45.64 -16.48
N VAL A 10 -33.01 -45.31 -17.69
CA VAL A 10 -32.54 -44.14 -18.47
C VAL A 10 -32.94 -42.84 -17.78
N ALA A 11 -34.12 -42.76 -17.16
CA ALA A 11 -34.53 -41.58 -16.40
C ALA A 11 -33.66 -41.36 -15.15
N ASN A 12 -33.29 -42.44 -14.46
CA ASN A 12 -32.36 -42.37 -13.31
C ASN A 12 -30.97 -41.93 -13.72
N ILE A 13 -30.41 -42.40 -14.84
CA ILE A 13 -29.12 -41.94 -15.37
C ILE A 13 -29.17 -40.45 -15.70
N LYS A 14 -30.21 -39.94 -16.35
CA LYS A 14 -30.39 -38.50 -16.62
C LYS A 14 -30.44 -37.68 -15.35
N LYS A 15 -31.15 -38.16 -14.32
CA LYS A 15 -31.25 -37.51 -13.00
C LYS A 15 -29.90 -37.45 -12.28
N ILE A 16 -29.12 -38.55 -12.31
CA ILE A 16 -27.78 -38.64 -11.74
C ILE A 16 -26.81 -37.67 -12.47
N ASN A 17 -26.82 -37.67 -13.81
CA ASN A 17 -25.97 -36.75 -14.61
C ASN A 17 -26.33 -35.30 -14.34
N MET A 18 -27.60 -34.97 -14.14
CA MET A 18 -28.02 -33.62 -13.77
C MET A 18 -27.48 -33.21 -12.39
N ILE A 19 -27.61 -34.08 -11.39
CA ILE A 19 -27.11 -33.85 -10.03
C ILE A 19 -25.58 -33.62 -10.04
N ILE A 20 -24.84 -34.46 -10.78
CA ILE A 20 -23.38 -34.33 -10.93
C ILE A 20 -23.02 -32.97 -11.59
N LYS A 21 -23.71 -32.61 -12.68
CA LYS A 21 -23.51 -31.35 -13.40
C LYS A 21 -23.76 -30.13 -12.51
N TYR A 22 -24.85 -30.13 -11.74
CA TYR A 22 -25.14 -29.05 -10.79
C TYR A 22 -24.17 -29.03 -9.62
N GLY A 23 -23.76 -30.18 -9.09
CA GLY A 23 -22.78 -30.28 -8.01
C GLY A 23 -21.41 -29.78 -8.40
N VAL A 24 -20.95 -30.10 -9.62
CA VAL A 24 -19.69 -29.57 -10.17
C VAL A 24 -19.80 -28.06 -10.42
N MET A 25 -20.90 -27.59 -10.97
CA MET A 25 -21.15 -26.16 -11.21
C MET A 25 -21.18 -25.36 -9.91
N LEU A 26 -21.83 -25.86 -8.86
CA LEU A 26 -21.84 -25.26 -7.53
C LEU A 26 -20.43 -25.17 -6.91
N LYS A 27 -19.63 -26.23 -7.05
CA LYS A 27 -18.22 -26.21 -6.58
C LYS A 27 -17.36 -25.17 -7.31
N ILE A 28 -17.57 -25.03 -8.64
CA ILE A 28 -16.87 -24.02 -9.45
C ILE A 28 -17.31 -22.63 -9.04
N LEU A 29 -18.61 -22.39 -8.90
CA LEU A 29 -19.16 -21.08 -8.46
C LEU A 29 -18.65 -20.68 -7.08
N ASN A 30 -18.60 -21.64 -6.14
CA ASN A 30 -18.09 -21.36 -4.78
C ASN A 30 -16.59 -21.07 -4.78
N ARG A 31 -15.80 -21.77 -5.62
CA ARG A 31 -14.36 -21.51 -5.77
C ARG A 31 -14.09 -20.14 -6.43
N VAL A 32 -14.80 -19.81 -7.50
CA VAL A 32 -14.68 -18.53 -8.21
C VAL A 32 -15.17 -17.39 -7.31
N GLY A 33 -16.29 -17.56 -6.63
CA GLY A 33 -16.80 -16.58 -5.67
C GLY A 33 -15.82 -16.32 -4.52
N GLY A 34 -15.19 -17.37 -3.98
CA GLY A 34 -14.16 -17.24 -2.96
C GLY A 34 -12.92 -16.46 -3.44
N ILE A 35 -12.46 -16.71 -4.66
CA ILE A 35 -11.33 -15.97 -5.26
C ILE A 35 -11.70 -14.50 -5.47
N ILE A 36 -12.89 -14.21 -5.98
CA ILE A 36 -13.34 -12.82 -6.20
C ILE A 36 -13.43 -12.07 -4.87
N ILE A 37 -14.04 -12.67 -3.85
CA ILE A 37 -14.16 -12.06 -2.52
C ILE A 37 -12.77 -11.80 -1.91
N PHE A 38 -11.85 -12.77 -2.01
CA PHE A 38 -10.49 -12.63 -1.53
C PHE A 38 -9.76 -11.47 -2.22
N THR A 39 -9.82 -11.39 -3.55
CA THR A 39 -9.21 -10.29 -4.33
C THR A 39 -9.80 -8.93 -3.95
N ILE A 40 -11.12 -8.83 -3.74
CA ILE A 40 -11.76 -7.57 -3.33
C ILE A 40 -11.29 -7.16 -1.93
N MET A 41 -11.14 -8.11 -1.01
CA MET A 41 -10.65 -7.81 0.35
C MET A 41 -9.20 -7.31 0.36
N GLU A 42 -8.34 -7.86 -0.50
CA GLU A 42 -6.95 -7.38 -0.64
C GLU A 42 -6.90 -5.96 -1.21
N GLN A 43 -7.66 -5.66 -2.24
CA GLN A 43 -7.77 -4.32 -2.81
C GLN A 43 -8.25 -3.29 -1.77
N GLN A 44 -9.23 -3.65 -0.96
CA GLN A 44 -9.72 -2.78 0.11
C GLN A 44 -8.65 -2.49 1.17
N LYS A 45 -7.81 -3.46 1.53
CA LYS A 45 -6.69 -3.26 2.46
C LYS A 45 -5.67 -2.26 1.91
N ILE A 46 -5.32 -2.38 0.63
CA ILE A 46 -4.38 -1.49 -0.06
C ILE A 46 -4.96 -0.07 -0.13
N ASP A 47 -6.20 0.06 -0.55
CA ASP A 47 -6.86 1.37 -0.66
C ASP A 47 -6.99 2.05 0.72
N MET A 48 -7.28 1.29 1.77
CA MET A 48 -7.33 1.79 3.13
C MET A 48 -5.96 2.24 3.64
N PHE A 49 -4.90 1.47 3.37
CA PHE A 49 -3.51 1.85 3.71
C PHE A 49 -3.10 3.15 3.01
N LEU A 50 -3.39 3.27 1.72
CA LEU A 50 -3.09 4.48 0.94
C LEU A 50 -3.92 5.67 1.43
N ALA A 51 -5.19 5.48 1.75
CA ALA A 51 -6.05 6.53 2.29
C ALA A 51 -5.58 7.03 3.66
N GLN A 52 -5.19 6.14 4.57
CA GLN A 52 -4.65 6.51 5.89
C GLN A 52 -3.33 7.28 5.82
N ASN A 53 -2.54 7.04 4.78
CA ASN A 53 -1.23 7.67 4.59
C ASN A 53 -1.21 8.71 3.45
N ALA A 54 -2.37 9.08 2.91
CA ALA A 54 -2.49 9.99 1.76
C ALA A 54 -1.80 11.34 1.98
N GLU A 55 -1.85 11.90 3.19
CA GLU A 55 -1.19 13.17 3.53
C GLU A 55 0.32 13.02 3.72
N LYS A 56 0.78 11.80 4.05
CA LYS A 56 2.19 11.50 4.34
C LYS A 56 2.99 11.11 3.11
N LEU A 57 2.33 10.85 1.97
CA LEU A 57 2.94 10.39 0.72
C LEU A 57 2.76 11.43 -0.40
N PRO A 58 3.67 11.48 -1.40
CA PRO A 58 3.52 12.34 -2.56
C PRO A 58 2.32 11.90 -3.40
N LYS A 59 1.41 12.83 -3.69
CA LYS A 59 0.16 12.55 -4.41
C LYS A 59 0.41 11.97 -5.82
N GLU A 60 1.44 12.47 -6.50
CA GLU A 60 1.83 12.05 -7.84
C GLU A 60 2.38 10.61 -7.89
N LYS A 61 2.81 10.06 -6.77
CA LYS A 61 3.38 8.72 -6.68
C LYS A 61 2.40 7.65 -6.18
N VAL A 62 1.20 8.05 -5.75
CA VAL A 62 0.19 7.15 -5.17
C VAL A 62 -0.19 6.02 -6.13
N LEU A 63 -0.32 6.32 -7.42
CA LEU A 63 -0.70 5.32 -8.43
C LEU A 63 0.38 4.24 -8.58
N VAL A 64 1.65 4.65 -8.67
CA VAL A 64 2.81 3.75 -8.77
C VAL A 64 2.93 2.89 -7.50
N LEU A 65 2.67 3.49 -6.34
CA LEU A 65 2.64 2.76 -5.06
C LEU A 65 1.53 1.73 -5.00
N LYS A 66 0.34 2.06 -5.50
CA LYS A 66 -0.78 1.13 -5.58
C LYS A 66 -0.41 -0.11 -6.40
N GLU A 67 0.10 0.07 -7.62
CA GLU A 67 0.54 -1.02 -8.49
C GLU A 67 1.66 -1.88 -7.86
N ALA A 68 2.55 -1.27 -7.07
CA ALA A 68 3.60 -2.00 -6.37
C ALA A 68 3.04 -2.81 -5.18
N LEU A 69 2.09 -2.25 -4.43
CA LEU A 69 1.44 -2.91 -3.31
C LEU A 69 0.57 -4.10 -3.76
N GLU A 70 -0.07 -4.00 -4.93
CA GLU A 70 -0.86 -5.10 -5.52
C GLU A 70 -0.02 -6.34 -5.89
N LYS A 71 1.30 -6.17 -6.04
CA LYS A 71 2.24 -7.27 -6.32
C LYS A 71 2.74 -7.97 -5.06
N LEU A 72 2.38 -7.46 -3.87
CA LEU A 72 2.80 -8.03 -2.60
C LEU A 72 1.90 -9.20 -2.20
N ASP A 73 2.52 -10.23 -1.65
CA ASP A 73 1.84 -11.30 -0.95
C ASP A 73 1.41 -10.84 0.45
N ASP A 74 0.37 -11.43 1.03
CA ASP A 74 -0.19 -11.05 2.35
C ASP A 74 0.88 -10.94 3.46
N SER A 75 1.84 -11.87 3.50
CA SER A 75 2.93 -11.86 4.48
C SER A 75 3.87 -10.66 4.32
N LYS A 76 4.12 -10.24 3.07
CA LYS A 76 4.95 -9.09 2.72
C LYS A 76 4.21 -7.76 2.91
N ALA A 77 2.90 -7.74 2.66
CA ALA A 77 2.05 -6.58 2.90
C ALA A 77 2.04 -6.19 4.38
N MET A 78 2.08 -7.16 5.29
CA MET A 78 2.16 -6.92 6.73
C MET A 78 3.46 -6.17 7.11
N PHE A 79 4.60 -6.50 6.47
CA PHE A 79 5.86 -5.81 6.69
C PHE A 79 5.80 -4.33 6.26
N VAL A 80 5.14 -4.04 5.13
CA VAL A 80 4.98 -2.67 4.64
C VAL A 80 4.14 -1.81 5.59
N GLN A 81 3.16 -2.41 6.28
CA GLN A 81 2.35 -1.71 7.29
C GLN A 81 3.14 -1.30 8.53
N THR A 82 4.30 -1.92 8.80
CA THR A 82 5.18 -1.55 9.93
C THR A 82 6.09 -0.36 9.63
N VAL A 83 6.07 0.17 8.41
CA VAL A 83 6.89 1.33 8.04
C VAL A 83 6.38 2.56 8.79
N ASP A 84 7.26 3.13 9.63
CA ASP A 84 6.97 4.35 10.38
C ASP A 84 7.13 5.58 9.48
N PHE A 85 6.02 6.22 9.17
CA PHE A 85 5.99 7.46 8.39
C PHE A 85 6.03 8.68 9.29
N LYS A 86 6.88 9.64 8.93
CA LYS A 86 6.92 10.94 9.56
C LYS A 86 5.69 11.77 9.15
N ASP A 87 5.12 12.47 10.11
CA ASP A 87 4.00 13.37 9.83
C ASP A 87 4.51 14.71 9.25
N PRO A 88 4.08 15.09 8.03
CA PRO A 88 4.50 16.35 7.40
C PRO A 88 4.12 17.58 8.20
N THR A 89 2.99 17.54 8.92
CA THR A 89 2.52 18.65 9.75
C THR A 89 3.42 18.83 10.98
N THR A 90 3.80 17.74 11.63
CA THR A 90 4.73 17.76 12.75
C THR A 90 6.09 18.33 12.34
N ILE A 91 6.64 17.89 11.21
CA ILE A 91 7.91 18.41 10.69
C ILE A 91 7.80 19.91 10.34
N LEU A 92 6.68 20.33 9.75
CA LEU A 92 6.43 21.75 9.48
C LEU A 92 6.43 22.59 10.77
N ILE A 93 5.74 22.15 11.82
CA ILE A 93 5.70 22.84 13.10
C ILE A 93 7.10 22.94 13.71
N ILE A 94 7.88 21.87 13.68
CA ILE A 94 9.27 21.84 14.13
C ILE A 94 10.13 22.81 13.30
N SER A 95 9.94 22.84 11.97
CA SER A 95 10.65 23.76 11.08
C SER A 95 10.32 25.23 11.38
N ILE A 96 9.09 25.54 11.77
CA ILE A 96 8.69 26.91 12.15
C ILE A 96 9.31 27.30 13.51
N LEU A 97 9.24 26.43 14.51
CA LEU A 97 9.63 26.76 15.88
C LEU A 97 11.15 26.75 16.09
N ILE A 98 11.82 25.72 15.59
CA ILE A 98 13.25 25.45 15.85
C ILE A 98 14.04 25.12 14.57
N GLY A 99 13.48 25.43 13.42
CA GLY A 99 14.08 25.15 12.13
C GLY A 99 15.37 25.94 11.86
N SER A 100 15.60 27.05 12.55
CA SER A 100 16.88 27.78 12.52
C SER A 100 18.06 26.91 12.98
N LEU A 101 17.85 25.95 13.86
CA LEU A 101 18.87 25.01 14.33
C LEU A 101 19.06 23.79 13.40
N GLY A 102 18.27 23.67 12.32
CA GLY A 102 18.38 22.57 11.37
C GLY A 102 17.84 21.22 11.88
N ILE A 103 17.07 21.21 12.97
CA ILE A 103 16.51 19.96 13.56
C ILE A 103 15.59 19.25 12.57
N ASP A 104 14.85 19.99 11.77
CA ASP A 104 14.03 19.49 10.66
C ASP A 104 14.82 18.60 9.69
N ARG A 105 16.08 19.00 9.38
CA ARG A 105 16.98 18.26 8.50
C ARG A 105 17.51 16.98 9.15
N PHE A 106 17.87 17.05 10.43
CA PHE A 106 18.30 15.86 11.18
C PHE A 106 17.19 14.80 11.26
N MET A 107 15.95 15.23 11.48
CA MET A 107 14.79 14.32 11.52
C MET A 107 14.51 13.62 10.17
N LEU A 108 14.85 14.25 9.06
CA LEU A 108 14.73 13.66 7.72
C LEU A 108 16.00 12.94 7.26
N GLY A 109 16.99 12.72 8.16
CA GLY A 109 18.23 12.02 7.85
C GLY A 109 19.23 12.81 7.02
N GLU A 110 19.00 14.10 6.79
CA GLU A 110 19.88 15.01 6.04
C GLU A 110 20.91 15.67 6.95
N ALA A 111 21.69 14.86 7.69
CA ALA A 111 22.60 15.33 8.73
C ALA A 111 23.62 16.38 8.22
N GLY A 112 24.16 16.21 7.01
CA GLY A 112 25.11 17.16 6.42
C GLY A 112 24.53 18.57 6.24
N LEU A 113 23.29 18.67 5.74
CA LEU A 113 22.60 19.95 5.60
C LEU A 113 22.16 20.52 6.94
N GLY A 114 21.80 19.67 7.91
CA GLY A 114 21.51 20.08 9.28
C GLY A 114 22.73 20.74 9.94
N ILE A 115 23.92 20.14 9.83
CA ILE A 115 25.17 20.68 10.35
C ILE A 115 25.54 21.99 9.63
N ALA A 116 25.46 22.05 8.30
CA ALA A 116 25.73 23.28 7.55
C ALA A 116 24.82 24.43 7.99
N LYS A 117 23.55 24.16 8.23
CA LYS A 117 22.56 25.13 8.71
C LYS A 117 22.87 25.62 10.11
N LEU A 118 23.31 24.73 11.00
CA LEU A 118 23.73 25.05 12.37
C LEU A 118 24.99 25.91 12.40
N LEU A 119 26.00 25.60 11.57
CA LEU A 119 27.23 26.36 11.46
C LEU A 119 27.04 27.78 10.88
N THR A 120 26.03 27.96 10.02
CA THR A 120 25.69 29.27 9.42
C THR A 120 24.70 30.08 10.29
N CYS A 121 24.51 29.72 11.56
CA CYS A 121 23.53 30.35 12.46
C CYS A 121 22.12 30.47 11.85
N GLY A 122 21.64 29.39 11.25
CA GLY A 122 20.33 29.37 10.59
C GLY A 122 20.31 29.91 9.16
N GLY A 123 21.52 30.14 8.59
CA GLY A 123 21.73 30.48 7.17
C GLY A 123 20.82 31.54 6.62
N CYS A 124 20.85 32.75 7.12
CA CYS A 124 20.00 33.87 6.73
C CYS A 124 18.50 33.52 6.74
N TYR A 125 17.62 34.38 7.12
CA TYR A 125 16.14 34.18 7.16
C TYR A 125 15.55 33.60 5.87
N ILE A 126 16.22 33.83 4.74
CA ILE A 126 15.79 33.30 3.43
C ILE A 126 15.85 31.78 3.39
N TRP A 127 16.90 31.14 3.92
CA TRP A 127 17.02 29.68 3.95
C TRP A 127 15.97 29.05 4.86
N TRP A 128 15.72 29.68 6.02
CA TRP A 128 14.68 29.23 6.94
C TRP A 128 13.27 29.26 6.31
N ILE A 129 12.94 30.34 5.56
CA ILE A 129 11.67 30.44 4.84
C ILE A 129 11.55 29.36 3.76
N ILE A 130 12.61 29.15 2.96
CA ILE A 130 12.63 28.11 1.93
C ILE A 130 12.44 26.72 2.55
N ASP A 131 13.09 26.45 3.67
CA ASP A 131 12.96 25.17 4.36
C ASP A 131 11.55 24.95 4.93
N MET A 132 10.96 25.99 5.49
CA MET A 132 9.59 25.97 6.01
C MET A 132 8.57 25.63 4.89
N VAL A 133 8.67 26.30 3.74
CA VAL A 133 7.78 26.07 2.60
C VAL A 133 7.91 24.65 2.05
N ASN A 134 9.12 24.12 2.00
CA ASN A 134 9.40 22.80 1.45
C ASN A 134 9.37 21.67 2.48
N ALA A 135 9.16 21.94 3.76
CA ALA A 135 9.23 20.94 4.84
C ALA A 135 8.26 19.79 4.63
N GLN A 136 7.03 20.07 4.22
CA GLN A 136 6.02 19.04 3.97
C GLN A 136 6.37 18.15 2.78
N ASP A 137 6.80 18.73 1.66
CA ASP A 137 7.12 17.96 0.46
C ASP A 137 8.36 17.09 0.68
N ARG A 138 9.37 17.59 1.39
CA ARG A 138 10.53 16.78 1.78
C ARG A 138 10.13 15.62 2.69
N THR A 139 9.22 15.84 3.63
CA THR A 139 8.74 14.78 4.50
C THR A 139 8.01 13.71 3.71
N ARG A 140 7.16 14.10 2.75
CA ARG A 140 6.49 13.14 1.86
C ARG A 140 7.48 12.35 1.01
N GLN A 141 8.52 13.01 0.48
CA GLN A 141 9.58 12.33 -0.29
C GLN A 141 10.41 11.39 0.59
N TYR A 142 10.71 11.77 1.83
CA TYR A 142 11.37 10.91 2.80
C TYR A 142 10.55 9.66 3.07
N ASN A 143 9.24 9.81 3.33
CA ASN A 143 8.33 8.70 3.55
C ASN A 143 8.21 7.79 2.32
N TYR A 144 8.15 8.37 1.13
CA TYR A 144 8.16 7.61 -0.13
C TYR A 144 9.43 6.78 -0.28
N LYS A 145 10.59 7.37 -0.01
CA LYS A 145 11.87 6.66 -0.05
C LYS A 145 11.91 5.50 0.96
N LYS A 146 11.42 5.72 2.17
CA LYS A 146 11.29 4.67 3.20
C LYS A 146 10.40 3.52 2.74
N LEU A 147 9.26 3.84 2.14
CA LEU A 147 8.36 2.83 1.59
C LEU A 147 9.01 2.09 0.41
N GLN A 148 9.71 2.81 -0.46
CA GLN A 148 10.45 2.22 -1.57
C GLN A 148 11.53 1.26 -1.08
N GLU A 149 12.30 1.62 -0.06
CA GLU A 149 13.29 0.74 0.57
C GLU A 149 12.63 -0.53 1.14
N ALA A 150 11.51 -0.39 1.84
CA ALA A 150 10.75 -1.52 2.36
C ALA A 150 10.24 -2.47 1.26
N LEU A 151 9.75 -1.91 0.15
CA LEU A 151 9.31 -2.69 -1.02
C LEU A 151 10.47 -3.38 -1.73
N MET A 152 11.63 -2.71 -1.86
CA MET A 152 12.85 -3.31 -2.40
C MET A 152 13.32 -4.51 -1.56
N MET A 153 13.25 -4.43 -0.23
CA MET A 153 13.56 -5.56 0.66
C MET A 153 12.66 -6.77 0.42
N GLN A 154 11.44 -6.54 -0.08
CA GLN A 154 10.49 -7.59 -0.47
C GLN A 154 10.64 -8.05 -1.94
N GLY A 155 11.65 -7.52 -2.67
CA GLY A 155 11.94 -7.87 -4.05
C GLY A 155 11.13 -7.10 -5.09
N ILE A 156 10.47 -6.00 -4.70
CA ILE A 156 9.70 -5.15 -5.61
C ILE A 156 10.46 -3.83 -5.82
N THR A 157 10.85 -3.58 -7.06
CA THR A 157 11.49 -2.33 -7.50
C THR A 157 10.44 -1.38 -8.08
N ILE A 158 10.45 -0.13 -7.61
CA ILE A 158 9.62 0.96 -8.12
C ILE A 158 10.56 1.97 -8.79
N TYR A 159 10.27 2.31 -10.01
CA TYR A 159 10.99 3.32 -10.80
C TYR A 159 10.21 4.63 -10.85
#